data_79992840912856ddfc12dd372d29f65e
#
_entry.id   79992840912856ddfc12dd372d29f65e
#
_cell.length_a   1.000
_cell.length_b   1.000
_cell.length_c   1.000
_cell.angle_alpha   90.00
_cell.angle_beta   90.00
_cell.angle_gamma   90.00
#
_symmetry.space_group_name_H-M   'P 1'
#
loop_
_entity.id
_entity.type
_entity.pdbx_description
1 polymer ?
#
loop_
_entity_poly.entity_id
_entity_poly.type
_entity_poly.pdbx_seq_one_letter_code
_entity_poly.pdbx_strand_id
1 'polypeptide(L)'
;MCYNILYEGIWRKEVLMKKESIKVLALTVAMCLAITTVMTGCSKEKKPEEKVMYTNPLTGIQTEEPVETPRPLQVSIDNVGDAIPQSWLSKADIIYEVPVEGSQTRLQAIFYTQFPESFGPIRSTRPYFVDIAREYKAVFLAHGWSPEAKSYLMSNVIPYINAMNSGLPFYRVSDKTAPHNSYINWEDVKGEIESRGWWDEKLEIKPFQFREAKVEDEDEDAKDKDSKDKDAKDEESQEENVVKASSITIRYGNSGCEYTYDEETNLYTRTRYGNKYIDKETGESITTSNILVQRVTSKVTDAKGRLQINMCEGGSATLYTAGEVIEGTWSRADLDSRTVFVDNEGNEFQLTPGTTWIQLCDQGCKVTAQ
;
A
#
# COMPACT_ATOMS: atom_id res chain seq x y z
N MET A 1 57.47 4.64 84.50
CA MET A 1 55.95 4.55 84.66
C MET A 1 55.19 5.08 83.51
N CYS A 2 55.80 5.55 82.41
CA CYS A 2 55.09 6.12 81.18
C CYS A 2 54.99 5.13 80.04
N TYR A 3 55.63 3.98 80.02
CA TYR A 3 55.60 3.09 78.85
C TYR A 3 54.41 2.12 78.81
N ASN A 4 53.78 1.80 79.93
CA ASN A 4 52.64 0.87 79.97
C ASN A 4 51.29 1.50 79.56
N ILE A 5 51.10 2.81 79.65
CA ILE A 5 49.85 3.48 79.36
C ILE A 5 49.67 3.62 77.85
N LEU A 6 50.71 3.80 77.09
CA LEU A 6 50.66 3.91 75.61
C LEU A 6 50.33 2.56 74.94
N TYR A 7 50.79 1.44 75.47
CA TYR A 7 50.56 0.11 74.90
C TYR A 7 49.13 -0.39 75.12
N GLU A 8 48.49 -0.08 76.25
CA GLU A 8 47.06 -0.40 76.49
C GLU A 8 46.15 0.42 75.65
N GLY A 9 46.48 1.68 75.37
CA GLY A 9 45.70 2.54 74.51
C GLY A 9 45.61 2.13 73.03
N ILE A 10 46.73 1.64 72.51
CA ILE A 10 46.86 1.13 71.15
C ILE A 10 46.12 -0.21 71.00
N TRP A 11 46.27 -1.13 71.94
CA TRP A 11 45.61 -2.43 71.94
C TRP A 11 44.07 -2.31 72.05
N ARG A 12 43.60 -1.41 72.89
CA ARG A 12 42.10 -1.09 72.96
C ARG A 12 41.55 -0.51 71.64
N LYS A 13 42.31 0.35 70.99
CA LYS A 13 41.88 0.86 69.67
C LYS A 13 41.84 -0.20 68.61
N GLU A 14 42.82 -1.09 68.51
CA GLU A 14 42.81 -2.19 67.53
C GLU A 14 41.67 -3.19 67.78
N VAL A 15 41.41 -3.54 69.06
CA VAL A 15 40.32 -4.46 69.41
C VAL A 15 38.97 -3.82 69.14
N LEU A 16 38.79 -2.50 69.33
CA LEU A 16 37.55 -1.74 68.97
C LEU A 16 37.37 -1.65 67.48
N MET A 17 38.41 -1.36 66.71
CA MET A 17 38.34 -1.32 65.25
C MET A 17 38.02 -2.70 64.64
N LYS A 18 38.59 -3.80 65.16
CA LYS A 18 38.24 -5.16 64.75
C LYS A 18 36.76 -5.51 65.06
N LYS A 19 36.21 -5.06 66.23
CA LYS A 19 34.79 -5.28 66.56
C LYS A 19 33.84 -4.49 65.65
N GLU A 20 34.19 -3.26 65.31
CA GLU A 20 33.37 -2.47 64.37
C GLU A 20 33.49 -3.04 62.93
N SER A 21 34.65 -3.47 62.51
CA SER A 21 34.80 -4.10 61.19
C SER A 21 34.01 -5.41 61.07
N ILE A 22 33.91 -6.22 62.12
CA ILE A 22 33.10 -7.44 62.18
C ILE A 22 31.61 -7.11 62.13
N LYS A 23 31.17 -6.03 62.80
CA LYS A 23 29.78 -5.60 62.75
C LYS A 23 29.38 -5.09 61.37
N VAL A 24 30.26 -4.33 60.70
CA VAL A 24 30.04 -3.86 59.32
C VAL A 24 29.98 -5.02 58.36
N LEU A 25 30.89 -6.02 58.47
CA LEU A 25 30.91 -7.23 57.67
C LEU A 25 29.62 -8.08 57.90
N ALA A 26 29.17 -8.21 59.15
CA ALA A 26 27.93 -8.92 59.47
C ALA A 26 26.66 -8.21 58.90
N LEU A 27 26.65 -6.85 58.93
CA LEU A 27 25.54 -6.07 58.32
C LEU A 27 25.52 -6.17 56.81
N THR A 28 26.71 -6.18 56.13
CA THR A 28 26.78 -6.34 54.69
C THR A 28 26.37 -7.73 54.23
N VAL A 29 26.74 -8.78 54.96
CA VAL A 29 26.33 -10.16 54.69
C VAL A 29 24.81 -10.34 54.92
N ALA A 30 24.26 -9.75 55.97
CA ALA A 30 22.83 -9.80 56.22
C ALA A 30 22.01 -9.01 55.14
N MET A 31 22.57 -7.90 54.64
CA MET A 31 21.95 -7.11 53.59
C MET A 31 22.05 -7.81 52.21
N CYS A 32 23.14 -8.53 51.94
CA CYS A 32 23.26 -9.36 50.73
C CYS A 32 22.33 -10.59 50.78
N LEU A 33 22.12 -11.22 51.92
CA LEU A 33 21.14 -12.31 52.10
C LEU A 33 19.70 -11.85 52.01
N ALA A 34 19.37 -10.63 52.44
CA ALA A 34 18.03 -10.04 52.29
C ALA A 34 17.72 -9.67 50.85
N ILE A 35 18.73 -9.28 50.06
CA ILE A 35 18.56 -8.97 48.61
C ILE A 35 18.33 -10.24 47.78
N THR A 36 18.95 -11.39 48.16
CA THR A 36 18.75 -12.66 47.46
C THR A 36 17.39 -13.31 47.71
N THR A 37 16.72 -13.01 48.81
CA THR A 37 15.35 -13.53 49.09
C THR A 37 14.23 -12.73 48.46
N VAL A 38 14.49 -11.49 47.96
CA VAL A 38 13.48 -10.69 47.26
C VAL A 38 13.43 -11.01 45.76
N MET A 39 14.47 -11.71 45.20
CA MET A 39 14.51 -12.05 43.78
C MET A 39 13.82 -13.38 43.43
N THR A 40 13.22 -14.10 44.38
CA THR A 40 12.37 -15.27 44.10
C THR A 40 10.88 -14.95 44.17
N GLY A 41 10.53 -13.68 43.97
CA GLY A 41 9.14 -13.27 43.69
C GLY A 41 8.78 -13.57 42.23
N CYS A 42 7.85 -14.49 42.03
CA CYS A 42 7.22 -14.86 40.77
C CYS A 42 7.44 -13.84 39.64
N SER A 43 8.30 -14.12 38.70
CA SER A 43 8.15 -13.61 37.35
C SER A 43 6.87 -14.26 36.81
N LYS A 44 5.72 -13.60 36.96
CA LYS A 44 4.64 -13.81 36.01
C LYS A 44 5.28 -13.50 34.67
N GLU A 45 5.51 -14.51 33.86
CA GLU A 45 5.72 -14.33 32.42
C GLU A 45 4.56 -13.42 31.99
N LYS A 46 4.86 -12.15 31.69
CA LYS A 46 3.94 -11.34 30.94
C LYS A 46 3.76 -12.08 29.63
N LYS A 47 2.59 -12.67 29.40
CA LYS A 47 2.18 -13.05 28.07
C LYS A 47 2.57 -11.88 27.16
N PRO A 48 3.23 -12.14 26.01
CA PRO A 48 3.45 -11.09 25.03
C PRO A 48 2.11 -10.37 24.83
N GLU A 49 2.08 -9.06 24.96
CA GLU A 49 0.91 -8.29 24.59
C GLU A 49 0.70 -8.59 23.11
N GLU A 50 -0.43 -9.18 22.80
CA GLU A 50 -0.82 -9.49 21.43
C GLU A 50 -0.91 -8.15 20.69
N LYS A 51 0.04 -7.88 19.78
CA LYS A 51 0.07 -6.63 19.01
C LYS A 51 -1.20 -6.57 18.15
N VAL A 52 -1.94 -5.50 18.29
CA VAL A 52 -3.08 -5.24 17.42
C VAL A 52 -2.55 -4.87 16.05
N MET A 53 -2.92 -5.64 15.02
CA MET A 53 -2.55 -5.37 13.64
C MET A 53 -3.76 -4.77 12.91
N TYR A 54 -3.50 -3.74 12.11
CA TYR A 54 -4.49 -3.08 11.27
C TYR A 54 -4.26 -3.45 9.81
N THR A 55 -5.28 -3.97 9.14
CA THR A 55 -5.20 -4.33 7.73
C THR A 55 -5.66 -3.15 6.87
N ASN A 56 -4.79 -2.69 5.96
CA ASN A 56 -5.16 -1.67 4.98
C ASN A 56 -6.22 -2.23 4.01
N PRO A 57 -7.40 -1.60 3.88
CA PRO A 57 -8.48 -2.12 3.04
C PRO A 57 -8.18 -2.11 1.53
N LEU A 58 -7.20 -1.31 1.08
CA LEU A 58 -6.85 -1.18 -0.33
C LEU A 58 -5.67 -2.07 -0.75
N THR A 59 -4.79 -2.42 0.20
CA THR A 59 -3.57 -3.18 -0.11
C THR A 59 -3.46 -4.51 0.64
N GLY A 60 -4.29 -4.77 1.65
CA GLY A 60 -4.16 -5.96 2.50
C GLY A 60 -2.92 -5.98 3.41
N ILE A 61 -2.06 -4.97 3.32
CA ILE A 61 -0.85 -4.89 4.15
C ILE A 61 -1.25 -4.63 5.59
N GLN A 62 -0.64 -5.39 6.49
CA GLN A 62 -0.83 -5.24 7.94
C GLN A 62 0.20 -4.28 8.52
N THR A 63 -0.25 -3.37 9.40
CA THR A 63 0.58 -2.39 10.09
C THR A 63 0.25 -2.37 11.58
N GLU A 64 1.21 -1.99 12.43
CA GLU A 64 0.98 -1.80 13.88
C GLU A 64 0.19 -0.52 14.16
N GLU A 65 0.24 0.45 13.27
CA GLU A 65 -0.47 1.72 13.37
C GLU A 65 -1.67 1.74 12.41
N PRO A 66 -2.82 2.27 12.84
CA PRO A 66 -3.97 2.45 11.95
C PRO A 66 -3.65 3.46 10.85
N VAL A 67 -4.34 3.37 9.72
CA VAL A 67 -4.29 4.43 8.69
C VAL A 67 -4.96 5.68 9.29
N GLU A 68 -4.17 6.74 9.46
CA GLU A 68 -4.61 7.97 10.15
C GLU A 68 -5.62 8.78 9.33
N THR A 69 -5.59 8.64 8.01
CA THR A 69 -6.42 9.44 7.12
C THR A 69 -7.77 8.78 6.89
N PRO A 70 -8.87 9.51 7.13
CA PRO A 70 -10.21 8.95 6.98
C PRO A 70 -10.65 8.81 5.53
N ARG A 71 -9.90 9.38 4.56
CA ARG A 71 -10.32 9.48 3.15
C ARG A 71 -9.12 9.34 2.19
N PRO A 72 -9.22 8.54 1.13
CA PRO A 72 -8.20 8.48 0.09
C PRO A 72 -8.09 9.78 -0.71
N LEU A 73 -6.93 10.01 -1.31
CA LEU A 73 -6.70 11.04 -2.33
C LEU A 73 -6.52 10.36 -3.69
N GLN A 74 -7.36 10.69 -4.66
CA GLN A 74 -7.14 10.28 -6.05
C GLN A 74 -6.51 11.42 -6.84
N VAL A 75 -5.41 11.15 -7.52
CA VAL A 75 -4.70 12.12 -8.35
C VAL A 75 -4.74 11.71 -9.81
N SER A 76 -5.19 12.63 -10.68
CA SER A 76 -5.14 12.43 -12.14
C SER A 76 -3.73 12.72 -12.64
N ILE A 77 -2.96 11.69 -12.97
CA ILE A 77 -1.55 11.73 -13.38
C ILE A 77 -1.44 11.56 -14.90
N ASP A 78 -0.59 12.36 -15.52
CA ASP A 78 -0.27 12.27 -16.94
C ASP A 78 0.54 11.01 -17.25
N ASN A 79 0.22 10.36 -18.37
CA ASN A 79 0.87 9.12 -18.78
C ASN A 79 1.32 9.11 -20.25
N VAL A 80 1.58 10.27 -20.85
CA VAL A 80 2.23 10.36 -22.17
C VAL A 80 3.75 10.31 -22.01
N GLY A 81 4.47 10.05 -23.12
CA GLY A 81 5.93 9.92 -23.09
C GLY A 81 6.65 11.09 -22.42
N ASP A 82 6.22 12.35 -22.72
CA ASP A 82 6.83 13.58 -22.18
C ASP A 82 6.55 13.80 -20.68
N ALA A 83 5.63 13.01 -20.10
CA ALA A 83 5.31 13.07 -18.67
C ALA A 83 6.14 12.09 -17.83
N ILE A 84 6.78 11.10 -18.46
CA ILE A 84 7.54 10.03 -17.80
C ILE A 84 8.98 10.52 -17.52
N PRO A 85 9.59 10.16 -16.38
CA PRO A 85 9.00 9.45 -15.25
C PRO A 85 8.10 10.34 -14.40
N GLN A 86 7.08 9.76 -13.76
CA GLN A 86 6.21 10.47 -12.81
C GLN A 86 6.82 10.44 -11.41
N SER A 87 6.48 11.44 -10.60
CA SER A 87 6.95 11.56 -9.22
C SER A 87 6.06 10.79 -8.25
N TRP A 88 6.67 10.00 -7.37
CA TRP A 88 6.06 9.31 -6.25
C TRP A 88 4.92 8.33 -6.60
N LEU A 89 4.89 7.85 -7.84
CA LEU A 89 3.86 6.92 -8.26
C LEU A 89 3.94 5.58 -7.51
N SER A 90 5.15 5.21 -7.07
CA SER A 90 5.42 4.03 -6.23
C SER A 90 4.75 4.07 -4.84
N LYS A 91 4.28 5.24 -4.40
CA LYS A 91 3.59 5.41 -3.11
C LYS A 91 2.08 5.24 -3.19
N ALA A 92 1.52 5.08 -4.39
CA ALA A 92 0.09 4.87 -4.56
C ALA A 92 -0.30 3.43 -4.15
N ASP A 93 -1.43 3.30 -3.46
CA ASP A 93 -2.00 2.02 -3.05
C ASP A 93 -2.66 1.29 -4.23
N ILE A 94 -3.40 2.05 -5.06
CA ILE A 94 -4.05 1.56 -6.27
C ILE A 94 -3.78 2.51 -7.41
N ILE A 95 -3.51 1.98 -8.61
CA ILE A 95 -3.30 2.78 -9.81
C ILE A 95 -4.19 2.25 -10.93
N TYR A 96 -5.17 3.07 -11.35
CA TYR A 96 -5.90 2.81 -12.57
C TYR A 96 -5.15 3.36 -13.78
N GLU A 97 -4.98 2.56 -14.82
CA GLU A 97 -4.62 3.05 -16.15
C GLU A 97 -5.87 3.08 -17.03
N VAL A 98 -6.22 4.27 -17.49
CA VAL A 98 -7.53 4.55 -18.08
C VAL A 98 -7.37 5.13 -19.47
N PRO A 99 -8.03 4.60 -20.50
CA PRO A 99 -7.97 5.15 -21.85
C PRO A 99 -8.57 6.55 -21.89
N VAL A 100 -7.98 7.39 -22.72
CA VAL A 100 -8.45 8.73 -23.06
C VAL A 100 -8.40 8.92 -24.57
N GLU A 101 -8.70 10.13 -25.04
CA GLU A 101 -8.64 10.47 -26.46
C GLU A 101 -7.25 10.25 -27.08
N GLY A 102 -7.19 9.96 -28.37
CA GLY A 102 -5.95 9.81 -29.13
C GLY A 102 -5.14 8.54 -28.84
N SER A 103 -5.82 7.47 -28.40
CA SER A 103 -5.17 6.21 -27.99
C SER A 103 -4.11 6.39 -26.88
N GLN A 104 -4.29 7.42 -26.06
CA GLN A 104 -3.47 7.68 -24.88
C GLN A 104 -4.15 7.10 -23.64
N THR A 105 -3.38 7.04 -22.54
CA THR A 105 -3.91 6.71 -21.23
C THR A 105 -3.59 7.80 -20.22
N ARG A 106 -4.34 7.85 -19.11
CA ARG A 106 -4.01 8.57 -17.90
C ARG A 106 -4.04 7.63 -16.72
N LEU A 107 -3.25 7.97 -15.69
CA LEU A 107 -3.29 7.24 -14.44
C LEU A 107 -4.20 7.97 -13.46
N GLN A 108 -4.96 7.18 -12.71
CA GLN A 108 -5.68 7.62 -11.52
C GLN A 108 -5.01 6.95 -10.35
N ALA A 109 -4.08 7.65 -9.71
CA ALA A 109 -3.33 7.13 -8.58
C ALA A 109 -4.08 7.42 -7.28
N ILE A 110 -4.35 6.40 -6.48
CA ILE A 110 -5.08 6.48 -5.22
C ILE A 110 -4.07 6.30 -4.09
N PHE A 111 -3.96 7.32 -3.24
CA PHE A 111 -3.11 7.36 -2.07
C PHE A 111 -3.98 7.30 -0.82
N TYR A 112 -3.69 6.38 0.07
CA TYR A 112 -4.40 6.20 1.33
C TYR A 112 -3.46 5.90 2.50
N THR A 113 -2.46 5.06 2.27
CA THR A 113 -1.47 4.68 3.29
C THR A 113 -0.39 5.73 3.47
N GLN A 114 0.12 6.26 2.36
CA GLN A 114 1.25 7.19 2.33
C GLN A 114 0.95 8.35 1.41
N PHE A 115 1.25 9.56 1.86
CA PHE A 115 1.16 10.77 1.05
C PHE A 115 2.58 11.28 0.78
N PRO A 116 3.00 11.34 -0.50
CA PRO A 116 4.32 11.85 -0.86
C PRO A 116 4.40 13.37 -0.73
N GLU A 117 5.62 13.92 -0.76
CA GLU A 117 5.86 15.35 -0.64
C GLU A 117 5.16 16.19 -1.72
N SER A 118 4.99 15.62 -2.92
CA SER A 118 4.34 16.29 -4.04
C SER A 118 3.72 15.30 -5.01
N PHE A 119 2.79 15.80 -5.84
CA PHE A 119 2.11 15.00 -6.86
C PHE A 119 2.36 15.59 -8.26
N GLY A 120 2.62 14.70 -9.23
CA GLY A 120 2.72 15.14 -10.61
C GLY A 120 3.43 14.17 -11.57
N PRO A 121 3.34 14.48 -12.88
CA PRO A 121 2.61 15.59 -13.50
C PRO A 121 1.10 15.41 -13.47
N ILE A 122 0.38 16.40 -12.96
CA ILE A 122 -1.08 16.36 -12.82
C ILE A 122 -1.76 16.77 -14.12
N ARG A 123 -2.87 16.09 -14.46
CA ARG A 123 -3.61 16.31 -15.71
C ARG A 123 -5.11 16.48 -15.52
N SER A 124 -5.75 16.79 -16.65
CA SER A 124 -7.16 17.08 -16.73
C SER A 124 -8.04 15.84 -16.49
N THR A 125 -9.15 16.04 -15.82
CA THR A 125 -10.12 15.00 -15.52
C THR A 125 -11.08 14.71 -16.70
N ARG A 126 -11.73 13.54 -16.61
CA ARG A 126 -12.85 13.07 -17.43
C ARG A 126 -13.98 12.59 -16.51
N PRO A 127 -15.25 12.48 -16.96
CA PRO A 127 -16.35 12.06 -16.08
C PRO A 127 -16.09 10.74 -15.38
N TYR A 128 -15.61 9.71 -16.07
CA TYR A 128 -15.34 8.39 -15.52
C TYR A 128 -14.16 8.35 -14.53
N PHE A 129 -13.29 9.39 -14.45
CA PHE A 129 -12.31 9.54 -13.36
C PHE A 129 -13.00 9.97 -12.06
N VAL A 130 -14.05 10.79 -12.18
CA VAL A 130 -14.91 11.18 -11.06
C VAL A 130 -15.65 9.95 -10.51
N ASP A 131 -16.09 9.05 -11.42
CA ASP A 131 -16.76 7.81 -11.04
C ASP A 131 -15.81 6.87 -10.26
N ILE A 132 -14.50 6.84 -10.61
CA ILE A 132 -13.50 6.13 -9.81
C ILE A 132 -13.36 6.80 -8.42
N ALA A 133 -13.28 8.13 -8.34
CA ALA A 133 -13.17 8.82 -7.06
C ALA A 133 -14.40 8.59 -6.16
N ARG A 134 -15.60 8.47 -6.72
CA ARG A 134 -16.83 8.13 -6.01
C ARG A 134 -16.75 6.76 -5.35
N GLU A 135 -16.23 5.77 -6.05
CA GLU A 135 -16.04 4.40 -5.56
C GLU A 135 -15.24 4.38 -4.24
N TYR A 136 -14.15 5.14 -4.19
CA TYR A 136 -13.27 5.23 -3.02
C TYR A 136 -13.65 6.36 -2.07
N LYS A 137 -14.71 7.12 -2.36
CA LYS A 137 -15.06 8.33 -1.60
C LYS A 137 -13.89 9.29 -1.46
N ALA A 138 -13.00 9.32 -2.45
CA ALA A 138 -11.74 10.03 -2.43
C ALA A 138 -11.92 11.54 -2.60
N VAL A 139 -10.98 12.34 -2.06
CA VAL A 139 -10.74 13.70 -2.56
C VAL A 139 -10.08 13.59 -3.92
N PHE A 140 -10.61 14.28 -4.93
CA PHE A 140 -10.09 14.19 -6.29
C PHE A 140 -9.22 15.39 -6.66
N LEU A 141 -7.96 15.13 -7.06
CA LEU A 141 -6.98 16.15 -7.44
C LEU A 141 -6.71 16.11 -8.95
N ALA A 142 -6.90 17.25 -9.64
CA ALA A 142 -6.68 17.36 -11.08
C ALA A 142 -6.22 18.76 -11.51
N HIS A 143 -5.67 18.88 -12.73
CA HIS A 143 -5.37 20.15 -13.38
C HIS A 143 -6.13 20.26 -14.70
N GLY A 144 -7.29 20.89 -14.67
CA GLY A 144 -8.18 21.03 -15.81
C GLY A 144 -9.24 19.92 -15.91
N TRP A 145 -10.11 20.05 -16.90
CA TRP A 145 -11.28 19.18 -17.12
C TRP A 145 -11.78 19.22 -18.57
N SER A 146 -12.55 18.20 -18.96
CA SER A 146 -13.48 18.32 -20.08
C SER A 146 -14.72 19.13 -19.65
N PRO A 147 -15.49 19.71 -20.57
CA PRO A 147 -16.73 20.43 -20.20
C PRO A 147 -17.70 19.58 -19.37
N GLU A 148 -17.87 18.33 -19.75
CA GLU A 148 -18.75 17.36 -19.07
C GLU A 148 -18.22 17.06 -17.64
N ALA A 149 -16.91 16.82 -17.50
CA ALA A 149 -16.27 16.59 -16.20
C ALA A 149 -16.36 17.82 -15.30
N LYS A 150 -16.25 19.05 -15.87
CA LYS A 150 -16.47 20.29 -15.13
C LYS A 150 -17.88 20.35 -14.55
N SER A 151 -18.89 20.15 -15.38
CA SER A 151 -20.29 20.17 -14.93
C SER A 151 -20.55 19.09 -13.87
N TYR A 152 -19.96 17.92 -14.04
CA TYR A 152 -20.11 16.81 -13.09
C TYR A 152 -19.46 17.11 -11.73
N LEU A 153 -18.23 17.64 -11.69
CA LEU A 153 -17.59 18.07 -10.45
C LEU A 153 -18.34 19.21 -9.76
N MET A 154 -18.84 20.17 -10.53
CA MET A 154 -19.61 21.32 -10.00
C MET A 154 -20.98 20.93 -9.43
N SER A 155 -21.48 19.71 -9.68
CA SER A 155 -22.66 19.18 -8.99
C SER A 155 -22.37 18.61 -7.59
N ASN A 156 -21.13 18.77 -7.09
CA ASN A 156 -20.69 18.41 -5.74
C ASN A 156 -20.89 16.93 -5.38
N VAL A 157 -20.67 16.04 -6.34
CA VAL A 157 -20.79 14.58 -6.11
C VAL A 157 -19.64 14.00 -5.30
N ILE A 158 -18.46 14.69 -5.32
CA ILE A 158 -17.28 14.36 -4.54
C ILE A 158 -16.56 15.64 -4.10
N PRO A 159 -15.75 15.64 -3.03
CA PRO A 159 -14.79 16.69 -2.77
C PRO A 159 -13.69 16.69 -3.85
N TYR A 160 -13.29 17.87 -4.35
CA TYR A 160 -12.27 17.97 -5.37
C TYR A 160 -11.41 19.23 -5.27
N ILE A 161 -10.17 19.12 -5.69
CA ILE A 161 -9.21 20.21 -5.88
C ILE A 161 -8.81 20.23 -7.36
N ASN A 162 -9.03 21.36 -8.01
CA ASN A 162 -8.63 21.53 -9.41
C ASN A 162 -7.87 22.84 -9.59
N ALA A 163 -6.73 22.79 -10.26
CA ALA A 163 -5.88 23.95 -10.49
C ALA A 163 -6.59 25.13 -11.20
N MET A 164 -7.70 24.86 -11.88
CA MET A 164 -8.47 25.88 -12.60
C MET A 164 -9.33 26.76 -11.69
N ASN A 165 -9.59 26.37 -10.45
CA ASN A 165 -10.49 27.07 -9.54
C ASN A 165 -10.18 26.93 -8.04
N SER A 166 -9.14 26.23 -7.65
CA SER A 166 -8.81 26.03 -6.22
C SER A 166 -8.10 27.23 -5.60
N GLY A 167 -7.37 28.00 -6.40
CA GLY A 167 -6.48 29.06 -5.87
C GLY A 167 -5.21 28.54 -5.23
N LEU A 168 -4.98 27.23 -5.19
CA LEU A 168 -3.77 26.63 -4.61
C LEU A 168 -2.53 26.85 -5.50
N PRO A 169 -1.33 26.79 -4.92
CA PRO A 169 -0.06 27.12 -5.60
C PRO A 169 0.45 25.95 -6.45
N PHE A 170 -0.28 25.58 -7.49
CA PHE A 170 0.25 24.66 -8.48
C PHE A 170 1.46 25.28 -9.18
N TYR A 171 2.51 24.50 -9.33
CA TYR A 171 3.75 24.96 -9.98
C TYR A 171 4.12 24.10 -11.18
N ARG A 172 5.10 24.56 -11.95
CA ARG A 172 5.60 23.83 -13.11
C ARG A 172 7.08 23.52 -12.93
N VAL A 173 7.43 22.25 -13.10
CA VAL A 173 8.84 21.84 -13.10
C VAL A 173 9.50 22.20 -14.44
N SER A 174 10.80 22.46 -14.40
CA SER A 174 11.56 22.94 -15.58
C SER A 174 12.14 21.80 -16.44
N ASP A 175 12.22 20.59 -15.91
CA ASP A 175 12.75 19.41 -16.59
C ASP A 175 11.73 18.75 -17.54
N LYS A 176 10.50 19.26 -17.56
CA LYS A 176 9.43 18.85 -18.46
C LYS A 176 8.76 20.06 -19.10
N THR A 177 8.17 19.87 -20.28
CA THR A 177 7.46 20.94 -21.00
C THR A 177 5.97 20.96 -20.67
N ALA A 178 5.35 22.14 -20.73
CA ALA A 178 3.91 22.26 -20.60
C ALA A 178 3.20 21.53 -21.78
N PRO A 179 2.10 20.82 -21.54
CA PRO A 179 1.30 20.75 -20.32
C PRO A 179 1.68 19.58 -19.38
N HIS A 180 2.82 18.92 -19.58
CA HIS A 180 3.24 17.68 -18.93
C HIS A 180 4.07 17.89 -17.65
N ASN A 181 3.96 19.06 -17.02
CA ASN A 181 4.86 19.50 -15.95
C ASN A 181 4.15 20.22 -14.78
N SER A 182 2.87 19.96 -14.57
CA SER A 182 2.12 20.58 -13.46
C SER A 182 2.21 19.74 -12.19
N TYR A 183 2.55 20.37 -11.06
CA TYR A 183 2.76 19.76 -9.76
C TYR A 183 2.09 20.56 -8.66
N ILE A 184 1.88 19.92 -7.50
CA ILE A 184 1.47 20.57 -6.24
C ILE A 184 2.09 19.81 -5.07
N ASN A 185 2.42 20.52 -3.98
CA ASN A 185 2.94 19.91 -2.77
C ASN A 185 1.81 19.31 -1.93
N TRP A 186 2.11 18.25 -1.19
CA TRP A 186 1.16 17.60 -0.30
C TRP A 186 0.63 18.55 0.79
N GLU A 187 1.50 19.35 1.39
CA GLU A 187 1.10 20.27 2.47
C GLU A 187 0.02 21.28 2.01
N ASP A 188 0.08 21.74 0.77
CA ASP A 188 -0.94 22.65 0.21
C ASP A 188 -2.28 21.91 0.01
N VAL A 189 -2.23 20.65 -0.46
CA VAL A 189 -3.41 19.80 -0.63
C VAL A 189 -4.03 19.45 0.72
N LYS A 190 -3.19 19.06 1.69
CA LYS A 190 -3.59 18.72 3.05
C LYS A 190 -4.27 19.90 3.74
N GLY A 191 -3.66 21.09 3.69
CA GLY A 191 -4.24 22.29 4.26
C GLY A 191 -5.60 22.65 3.68
N GLU A 192 -5.81 22.45 2.37
CA GLU A 192 -7.11 22.66 1.73
C GLU A 192 -8.14 21.63 2.21
N ILE A 193 -7.79 20.34 2.28
CA ILE A 193 -8.65 19.27 2.78
C ILE A 193 -9.10 19.56 4.22
N GLU A 194 -8.16 19.94 5.09
CA GLU A 194 -8.41 20.31 6.49
C GLU A 194 -9.31 21.54 6.60
N SER A 195 -9.02 22.59 5.83
CA SER A 195 -9.79 23.84 5.85
C SER A 195 -11.25 23.68 5.45
N ARG A 196 -11.53 22.66 4.62
CA ARG A 196 -12.87 22.30 4.17
C ARG A 196 -13.57 21.26 5.03
N GLY A 197 -12.91 20.72 6.06
CA GLY A 197 -13.44 19.67 6.92
C GLY A 197 -13.67 18.34 6.21
N TRP A 198 -12.98 18.08 5.09
CA TRP A 198 -13.21 16.85 4.32
C TRP A 198 -12.62 15.60 5.00
N TRP A 199 -11.80 15.76 6.03
CA TRP A 199 -11.30 14.68 6.86
C TRP A 199 -12.13 14.39 8.11
N ASP A 200 -13.12 15.24 8.41
CA ASP A 200 -13.98 15.03 9.57
C ASP A 200 -15.05 13.95 9.35
N GLU A 201 -15.25 13.54 8.09
CA GLU A 201 -16.19 12.48 7.75
C GLU A 201 -15.60 11.09 8.03
N LYS A 202 -16.27 10.32 8.88
CA LYS A 202 -15.95 8.90 9.05
C LYS A 202 -16.48 8.12 7.86
N LEU A 203 -15.57 7.71 6.98
CA LEU A 203 -15.88 6.94 5.80
C LEU A 203 -15.47 5.47 6.01
N GLU A 204 -16.37 4.58 5.67
CA GLU A 204 -16.05 3.16 5.57
C GLU A 204 -15.53 2.89 4.15
N ILE A 205 -14.26 2.53 4.05
CA ILE A 205 -13.65 2.05 2.82
C ILE A 205 -13.85 0.54 2.77
N LYS A 206 -14.62 0.06 1.80
CA LYS A 206 -14.85 -1.38 1.64
C LYS A 206 -13.58 -2.07 1.13
N PRO A 207 -13.05 -3.06 1.85
CA PRO A 207 -11.80 -3.71 1.48
C PRO A 207 -11.96 -4.57 0.22
N PHE A 208 -10.86 -4.79 -0.50
CA PHE A 208 -10.70 -5.94 -1.36
C PHE A 208 -10.53 -7.20 -0.51
N GLN A 209 -10.69 -8.38 -1.13
CA GLN A 209 -10.33 -9.63 -0.50
C GLN A 209 -8.86 -9.92 -0.78
N PHE A 210 -8.13 -10.36 0.24
CA PHE A 210 -6.70 -10.64 0.13
C PHE A 210 -6.41 -12.07 0.54
N ARG A 211 -5.44 -12.68 -0.13
CA ARG A 211 -4.89 -13.99 0.25
C ARG A 211 -4.25 -13.87 1.64
N GLU A 212 -4.29 -14.94 2.41
CA GLU A 212 -3.48 -15.01 3.62
C GLU A 212 -2.00 -14.91 3.25
N ALA A 213 -1.24 -14.12 4.01
CA ALA A 213 0.20 -14.07 3.83
C ALA A 213 0.76 -15.48 4.09
N LYS A 214 1.53 -16.04 3.15
CA LYS A 214 2.30 -17.26 3.43
C LYS A 214 3.28 -16.88 4.54
N VAL A 215 3.06 -17.40 5.75
CA VAL A 215 4.05 -17.38 6.82
C VAL A 215 5.14 -18.33 6.33
N GLU A 216 6.29 -17.80 5.92
CA GLU A 216 7.48 -18.61 5.78
C GLU A 216 7.85 -19.01 7.19
N ASP A 217 7.62 -20.29 7.55
CA ASP A 217 8.11 -20.88 8.78
C ASP A 217 9.65 -20.88 8.72
N GLU A 218 10.28 -19.81 9.24
CA GLU A 218 11.70 -19.78 9.57
C GLU A 218 11.95 -20.67 10.79
N ASP A 219 11.77 -21.99 10.71
CA ASP A 219 12.27 -22.95 11.70
C ASP A 219 12.02 -24.41 11.27
N GLU A 220 12.69 -24.89 10.20
CA GLU A 220 12.92 -26.32 9.99
C GLU A 220 14.42 -26.60 9.79
N ASP A 221 15.24 -26.26 10.78
CA ASP A 221 16.53 -26.91 10.98
C ASP A 221 16.68 -27.35 12.45
N ALA A 222 16.28 -28.55 12.75
CA ALA A 222 16.77 -29.48 13.74
C ALA A 222 15.65 -30.33 14.36
N LYS A 223 15.31 -31.46 13.73
CA LYS A 223 14.96 -32.68 14.51
C LYS A 223 15.21 -33.96 13.72
N ASP A 224 16.07 -34.71 14.31
CA ASP A 224 16.52 -36.06 14.11
C ASP A 224 15.59 -37.06 13.39
N LYS A 225 16.25 -37.86 12.54
CA LYS A 225 15.72 -39.11 11.99
C LYS A 225 15.55 -40.11 13.12
N ASP A 226 14.35 -40.57 13.38
CA ASP A 226 14.06 -41.99 13.52
C ASP A 226 12.56 -42.27 13.71
N SER A 227 12.09 -43.26 12.96
CA SER A 227 11.05 -44.25 13.19
C SER A 227 9.81 -44.22 12.27
N LYS A 228 9.92 -45.14 11.28
CA LYS A 228 8.93 -46.17 10.87
C LYS A 228 7.45 -45.88 10.69
N ASP A 229 7.09 -46.10 9.40
CA ASP A 229 5.88 -46.78 8.90
C ASP A 229 4.56 -46.57 9.64
N LYS A 230 3.63 -45.85 8.98
CA LYS A 230 2.23 -46.25 8.85
C LYS A 230 1.47 -45.50 7.76
N ASP A 231 1.05 -46.30 6.78
CA ASP A 231 -0.15 -46.10 5.94
C ASP A 231 -0.38 -44.67 5.37
N ALA A 232 0.22 -44.39 4.23
CA ALA A 232 -0.20 -43.36 3.29
C ALA A 232 -1.60 -43.76 2.75
N LYS A 233 -2.60 -43.04 3.17
CA LYS A 233 -3.80 -42.84 2.37
C LYS A 233 -3.46 -41.75 1.39
N ASP A 234 -3.43 -42.12 0.12
CA ASP A 234 -3.37 -41.21 -1.02
C ASP A 234 -4.58 -40.25 -0.94
N GLU A 235 -4.39 -39.08 -0.35
CA GLU A 235 -5.19 -37.90 -0.68
C GLU A 235 -4.59 -37.37 -1.99
N GLU A 236 -5.18 -37.77 -3.13
CA GLU A 236 -5.03 -37.06 -4.39
C GLU A 236 -5.40 -35.59 -4.12
N SER A 237 -4.38 -34.76 -3.86
CA SER A 237 -4.48 -33.33 -4.02
C SER A 237 -4.81 -33.10 -5.49
N GLN A 238 -6.05 -32.72 -5.79
CA GLN A 238 -6.42 -32.17 -7.09
C GLN A 238 -5.51 -30.96 -7.28
N GLU A 239 -4.42 -31.11 -8.03
CA GLU A 239 -3.69 -29.98 -8.62
C GLU A 239 -4.70 -29.27 -9.51
N GLU A 240 -5.36 -28.24 -8.99
CA GLU A 240 -6.08 -27.28 -9.81
C GLU A 240 -5.13 -26.85 -10.92
N ASN A 241 -5.58 -26.93 -12.19
CA ASN A 241 -4.82 -26.49 -13.36
C ASN A 241 -4.66 -24.94 -13.29
N VAL A 242 -3.76 -24.47 -12.44
CA VAL A 242 -3.45 -23.05 -12.29
C VAL A 242 -2.80 -22.56 -13.57
N VAL A 243 -3.49 -21.68 -14.28
CA VAL A 243 -2.93 -21.02 -15.47
C VAL A 243 -1.92 -20.00 -14.99
N LYS A 244 -0.69 -20.10 -15.47
CA LYS A 244 0.41 -19.18 -15.13
C LYS A 244 0.69 -18.20 -16.26
N ALA A 245 1.17 -17.01 -15.92
CA ALA A 245 1.67 -16.02 -16.85
C ALA A 245 2.86 -15.26 -16.26
N SER A 246 4.03 -15.44 -16.87
CA SER A 246 5.26 -14.74 -16.49
C SER A 246 5.38 -13.35 -17.12
N SER A 247 4.67 -13.09 -18.20
CA SER A 247 4.66 -11.78 -18.86
C SER A 247 3.27 -11.40 -19.37
N ILE A 248 2.91 -10.13 -19.18
CA ILE A 248 1.62 -9.57 -19.61
C ILE A 248 1.89 -8.32 -20.45
N THR A 249 1.35 -8.28 -21.65
CA THR A 249 1.41 -7.11 -22.54
C THR A 249 0.01 -6.53 -22.73
N ILE A 250 -0.14 -5.23 -22.48
CA ILE A 250 -1.39 -4.49 -22.60
C ILE A 250 -1.20 -3.34 -23.59
N ARG A 251 -2.04 -3.27 -24.63
CA ARG A 251 -1.95 -2.28 -25.71
C ARG A 251 -3.25 -1.49 -25.84
N TYR A 252 -3.14 -0.18 -25.69
CA TYR A 252 -4.21 0.83 -25.88
C TYR A 252 -4.00 1.56 -27.23
N GLY A 253 -4.25 0.86 -28.34
CA GLY A 253 -3.88 1.40 -29.65
C GLY A 253 -2.36 1.62 -29.78
N ASN A 254 -1.92 2.88 -29.84
CA ASN A 254 -0.49 3.25 -29.94
C ASN A 254 0.22 3.33 -28.59
N SER A 255 -0.51 3.26 -27.48
CA SER A 255 0.03 3.25 -26.12
C SER A 255 0.03 1.83 -25.55
N GLY A 256 0.88 1.54 -24.58
CA GLY A 256 0.84 0.26 -23.91
C GLY A 256 1.92 0.10 -22.85
N CYS A 257 1.84 -1.00 -22.14
CA CYS A 257 2.77 -1.39 -21.10
C CYS A 257 2.97 -2.90 -21.11
N GLU A 258 4.01 -3.34 -20.47
CA GLU A 258 4.36 -4.73 -20.25
C GLU A 258 4.69 -4.94 -18.78
N TYR A 259 4.36 -6.12 -18.28
CA TYR A 259 4.67 -6.55 -16.92
C TYR A 259 5.39 -7.89 -16.99
N THR A 260 6.44 -8.04 -16.21
CA THR A 260 7.18 -9.29 -16.06
C THR A 260 7.14 -9.70 -14.59
N TYR A 261 6.71 -10.92 -14.33
CA TYR A 261 6.66 -11.51 -13.00
C TYR A 261 8.02 -11.99 -12.57
N ASP A 262 8.36 -11.75 -11.32
CA ASP A 262 9.57 -12.21 -10.66
C ASP A 262 9.15 -13.12 -9.48
N GLU A 263 9.51 -14.40 -9.55
CA GLU A 263 9.16 -15.40 -8.54
C GLU A 263 9.86 -15.18 -7.19
N GLU A 264 11.07 -14.58 -7.19
CA GLU A 264 11.84 -14.35 -5.97
C GLU A 264 11.21 -13.22 -5.12
N THR A 265 10.73 -12.17 -5.79
CA THR A 265 10.10 -11.02 -5.12
C THR A 265 8.59 -11.11 -5.04
N ASN A 266 7.98 -12.06 -5.76
CA ASN A 266 6.53 -12.19 -5.93
C ASN A 266 5.87 -10.90 -6.48
N LEU A 267 6.58 -10.15 -7.33
CA LEU A 267 6.13 -8.88 -7.89
C LEU A 267 6.17 -8.88 -9.42
N TYR A 268 5.33 -8.05 -10.01
CA TYR A 268 5.37 -7.72 -11.43
C TYR A 268 6.12 -6.40 -11.62
N THR A 269 7.18 -6.41 -12.42
CA THR A 269 7.91 -5.19 -12.83
C THR A 269 7.30 -4.63 -14.10
N ARG A 270 6.95 -3.34 -14.06
CA ARG A 270 6.37 -2.65 -15.19
C ARG A 270 7.44 -2.07 -16.13
N THR A 271 7.23 -2.24 -17.44
CA THR A 271 7.98 -1.56 -18.51
C THR A 271 7.01 -0.82 -19.44
N ARG A 272 7.52 0.14 -20.18
CA ARG A 272 6.76 0.87 -21.18
C ARG A 272 7.64 1.22 -22.37
N TYR A 273 7.15 0.90 -23.59
CA TYR A 273 7.92 1.06 -24.82
C TYR A 273 9.31 0.38 -24.78
N GLY A 274 9.39 -0.79 -24.11
CA GLY A 274 10.64 -1.53 -23.93
C GLY A 274 11.63 -0.93 -22.92
N ASN A 275 11.26 0.17 -22.25
CA ASN A 275 12.09 0.82 -21.24
C ASN A 275 11.56 0.51 -19.84
N LYS A 276 12.46 0.50 -18.84
CA LYS A 276 12.08 0.45 -17.44
C LYS A 276 11.17 1.63 -17.09
N TYR A 277 10.07 1.34 -16.39
CA TYR A 277 9.17 2.36 -15.88
C TYR A 277 9.55 2.66 -14.44
N ILE A 278 10.15 3.82 -14.21
CA ILE A 278 10.74 4.17 -12.91
C ILE A 278 9.96 5.30 -12.25
N ASP A 279 10.01 5.33 -10.93
CA ASP A 279 9.61 6.49 -10.16
C ASP A 279 10.69 7.58 -10.26
N LYS A 280 10.29 8.82 -10.52
CA LYS A 280 11.23 9.93 -10.71
C LYS A 280 12.07 10.21 -9.47
N GLU A 281 11.46 10.11 -8.29
CA GLU A 281 12.07 10.57 -7.04
C GLU A 281 12.95 9.50 -6.40
N THR A 282 12.56 8.23 -6.50
CA THR A 282 13.34 7.12 -5.95
C THR A 282 14.32 6.53 -6.95
N GLY A 283 14.07 6.69 -8.26
CA GLY A 283 14.84 6.04 -9.32
C GLY A 283 14.60 4.53 -9.44
N GLU A 284 13.73 3.96 -8.61
CA GLU A 284 13.43 2.54 -8.59
C GLU A 284 12.40 2.17 -9.65
N SER A 285 12.44 0.93 -10.11
CA SER A 285 11.41 0.39 -11.01
C SER A 285 10.06 0.33 -10.31
N ILE A 286 8.99 0.71 -11.03
CA ILE A 286 7.62 0.54 -10.55
C ILE A 286 7.27 -0.95 -10.60
N THR A 287 6.89 -1.48 -9.46
CA THR A 287 6.43 -2.86 -9.27
C THR A 287 5.01 -2.90 -8.72
N THR A 288 4.37 -4.06 -8.83
CA THR A 288 3.02 -4.28 -8.28
C THR A 288 2.81 -5.75 -7.93
N SER A 289 2.00 -6.02 -6.92
CA SER A 289 1.60 -7.38 -6.54
C SER A 289 0.49 -7.93 -7.44
N ASN A 290 -0.37 -7.05 -7.98
CA ASN A 290 -1.53 -7.45 -8.76
C ASN A 290 -1.70 -6.60 -10.01
N ILE A 291 -2.15 -7.23 -11.09
CA ILE A 291 -2.60 -6.57 -12.31
C ILE A 291 -4.02 -7.05 -12.59
N LEU A 292 -4.99 -6.15 -12.51
CA LEU A 292 -6.39 -6.43 -12.72
C LEU A 292 -6.85 -5.80 -14.03
N VAL A 293 -7.17 -6.61 -15.01
CA VAL A 293 -7.75 -6.17 -16.29
C VAL A 293 -9.26 -6.12 -16.14
N GLN A 294 -9.82 -4.93 -16.19
CA GLN A 294 -11.27 -4.68 -16.16
C GLN A 294 -11.75 -4.30 -17.57
N ARG A 295 -12.52 -5.17 -18.23
CA ARG A 295 -13.07 -4.90 -19.55
C ARG A 295 -14.27 -3.96 -19.44
N VAL A 296 -14.21 -2.86 -20.16
CA VAL A 296 -15.24 -1.80 -20.17
C VAL A 296 -15.66 -1.48 -21.60
N THR A 297 -16.86 -0.90 -21.75
CA THR A 297 -17.32 -0.36 -23.01
C THR A 297 -17.03 1.13 -23.08
N SER A 298 -16.39 1.59 -24.16
CA SER A 298 -16.14 2.99 -24.43
C SER A 298 -16.90 3.49 -25.67
N LYS A 299 -17.27 4.77 -25.65
CA LYS A 299 -17.90 5.46 -26.77
C LYS A 299 -17.27 6.82 -26.99
N VAL A 300 -16.90 7.14 -28.22
CA VAL A 300 -16.48 8.50 -28.60
C VAL A 300 -17.70 9.42 -28.56
N THR A 301 -17.60 10.55 -27.86
CA THR A 301 -18.73 11.48 -27.63
C THR A 301 -18.65 12.76 -28.45
N ASP A 302 -17.46 13.13 -28.95
CA ASP A 302 -17.29 14.36 -29.71
C ASP A 302 -16.20 14.30 -30.78
N ALA A 303 -16.06 15.34 -31.57
CA ALA A 303 -15.05 15.46 -32.63
C ALA A 303 -13.59 15.55 -32.10
N LYS A 304 -13.39 15.75 -30.79
CA LYS A 304 -12.07 15.72 -30.14
C LYS A 304 -11.68 14.32 -29.72
N GLY A 305 -12.56 13.32 -29.95
CA GLY A 305 -12.33 11.92 -29.59
C GLY A 305 -12.48 11.62 -28.11
N ARG A 306 -13.17 12.48 -27.33
CA ARG A 306 -13.39 12.22 -25.91
C ARG A 306 -14.25 10.99 -25.72
N LEU A 307 -13.90 10.22 -24.69
CA LEU A 307 -14.59 8.98 -24.38
C LEU A 307 -15.62 9.17 -23.27
N GLN A 308 -16.68 8.38 -23.37
CA GLN A 308 -17.57 8.02 -22.29
C GLN A 308 -17.33 6.54 -21.98
N ILE A 309 -17.12 6.22 -20.71
CA ILE A 309 -16.97 4.85 -20.22
C ILE A 309 -18.03 4.63 -19.16
N ASN A 310 -18.78 3.54 -19.25
CA ASN A 310 -19.77 3.17 -18.25
C ASN A 310 -19.10 2.34 -17.15
N MET A 311 -19.03 2.92 -15.94
CA MET A 311 -18.38 2.29 -14.78
C MET A 311 -19.30 1.38 -13.97
N CYS A 312 -20.58 1.18 -14.42
CA CYS A 312 -21.57 0.33 -13.75
C CYS A 312 -22.17 -0.75 -14.67
N GLU A 313 -21.60 -0.95 -15.86
CA GLU A 313 -22.16 -1.88 -16.85
C GLU A 313 -21.90 -3.34 -16.50
N GLY A 314 -20.74 -3.62 -15.88
CA GLY A 314 -20.21 -4.96 -15.72
C GLY A 314 -19.46 -5.45 -16.95
N GLY A 315 -18.76 -6.58 -16.82
CA GLY A 315 -17.98 -7.16 -17.91
C GLY A 315 -17.04 -8.26 -17.45
N SER A 316 -16.21 -8.77 -18.39
CA SER A 316 -15.17 -9.72 -18.01
C SER A 316 -14.02 -9.02 -17.28
N ALA A 317 -13.37 -9.79 -16.40
CA ALA A 317 -12.18 -9.38 -15.66
C ALA A 317 -11.14 -10.49 -15.68
N THR A 318 -9.87 -10.12 -15.60
CA THR A 318 -8.76 -11.05 -15.44
C THR A 318 -7.82 -10.51 -14.38
N LEU A 319 -7.52 -11.30 -13.37
CA LEU A 319 -6.53 -10.99 -12.34
C LEU A 319 -5.24 -11.76 -12.62
N TYR A 320 -4.11 -11.05 -12.64
CA TYR A 320 -2.76 -11.59 -12.60
C TYR A 320 -2.19 -11.30 -11.22
N THR A 321 -1.84 -12.34 -10.48
CA THR A 321 -1.38 -12.25 -9.08
C THR A 321 -0.51 -13.45 -8.75
N ALA A 322 0.64 -13.25 -8.11
CA ALA A 322 1.57 -14.33 -7.75
C ALA A 322 1.92 -15.29 -8.94
N GLY A 323 2.08 -14.74 -10.16
CA GLY A 323 2.33 -15.53 -11.37
C GLY A 323 1.13 -16.29 -11.93
N GLU A 324 -0.02 -16.23 -11.27
CA GLU A 324 -1.26 -16.92 -11.64
C GLU A 324 -2.20 -16.02 -12.46
N VAL A 325 -3.07 -16.65 -13.25
CA VAL A 325 -4.12 -15.99 -14.04
C VAL A 325 -5.47 -16.50 -13.58
N ILE A 326 -6.32 -15.57 -13.12
CA ILE A 326 -7.68 -15.87 -12.67
C ILE A 326 -8.65 -15.09 -13.57
N GLU A 327 -9.48 -15.81 -14.31
CA GLU A 327 -10.52 -15.23 -15.16
C GLU A 327 -11.85 -15.15 -14.44
N GLY A 328 -12.64 -14.13 -14.77
CA GLY A 328 -13.94 -13.94 -14.16
C GLY A 328 -14.67 -12.72 -14.70
N THR A 329 -15.48 -12.10 -13.86
CA THR A 329 -16.31 -10.95 -14.20
C THR A 329 -16.24 -9.86 -13.13
N TRP A 330 -16.57 -8.64 -13.54
CA TRP A 330 -16.75 -7.53 -12.62
C TRP A 330 -18.18 -7.00 -12.70
N SER A 331 -18.63 -6.44 -11.60
CA SER A 331 -19.90 -5.72 -11.50
C SER A 331 -19.81 -4.57 -10.50
N ARG A 332 -20.65 -3.56 -10.66
CA ARG A 332 -20.76 -2.43 -9.74
C ARG A 332 -22.21 -1.99 -9.67
N ALA A 333 -22.77 -2.00 -8.47
CA ALA A 333 -24.20 -1.76 -8.26
C ALA A 333 -24.63 -0.32 -8.63
N ASP A 334 -23.80 0.65 -8.27
CA ASP A 334 -23.97 2.07 -8.57
C ASP A 334 -22.62 2.79 -8.48
N LEU A 335 -22.58 4.10 -8.76
CA LEU A 335 -21.34 4.89 -8.80
C LEU A 335 -20.71 5.13 -7.41
N ASP A 336 -21.40 4.89 -6.31
CA ASP A 336 -20.89 5.03 -4.95
C ASP A 336 -20.56 3.68 -4.31
N SER A 337 -20.83 2.58 -5.03
CA SER A 337 -20.52 1.22 -4.63
C SER A 337 -19.13 0.80 -5.10
N ARG A 338 -18.49 -0.11 -4.34
CA ARG A 338 -17.24 -0.74 -4.77
C ARG A 338 -17.48 -1.66 -5.97
N THR A 339 -16.55 -1.67 -6.91
CA THR A 339 -16.50 -2.67 -7.96
C THR A 339 -16.15 -4.04 -7.34
N VAL A 340 -16.95 -5.05 -7.66
CA VAL A 340 -16.78 -6.43 -7.20
C VAL A 340 -16.28 -7.26 -8.37
N PHE A 341 -15.24 -8.04 -8.13
CA PHE A 341 -14.64 -8.95 -9.11
C PHE A 341 -14.81 -10.37 -8.60
N VAL A 342 -15.36 -11.26 -9.41
CA VAL A 342 -15.61 -12.65 -9.05
C VAL A 342 -15.04 -13.59 -10.10
N ASP A 343 -14.53 -14.74 -9.67
CA ASP A 343 -14.08 -15.81 -10.54
C ASP A 343 -15.27 -16.53 -11.22
N ASN A 344 -14.96 -17.53 -12.04
CA ASN A 344 -15.97 -18.31 -12.74
C ASN A 344 -16.80 -19.22 -11.81
N GLU A 345 -16.39 -19.37 -10.56
CA GLU A 345 -17.10 -20.10 -9.52
C GLU A 345 -17.98 -19.18 -8.66
N GLY A 346 -17.84 -17.87 -8.80
CA GLY A 346 -18.58 -16.85 -8.06
C GLY A 346 -17.92 -16.38 -6.77
N ASN A 347 -16.67 -16.78 -6.51
CA ASN A 347 -15.89 -16.28 -5.38
C ASN A 347 -15.27 -14.94 -5.72
N GLU A 348 -15.19 -14.03 -4.76
CA GLU A 348 -14.50 -12.75 -4.97
C GLU A 348 -13.01 -12.98 -5.17
N PHE A 349 -12.39 -12.25 -6.12
CA PHE A 349 -10.95 -12.33 -6.38
C PHE A 349 -10.13 -12.08 -5.12
N GLN A 350 -9.18 -13.00 -4.85
CA GLN A 350 -8.24 -12.91 -3.75
C GLN A 350 -6.93 -12.28 -4.23
N LEU A 351 -6.68 -11.02 -3.87
CA LEU A 351 -5.48 -10.29 -4.24
C LEU A 351 -4.29 -10.69 -3.34
N THR A 352 -3.09 -10.70 -3.89
CA THR A 352 -1.87 -10.72 -3.07
C THR A 352 -1.72 -9.38 -2.35
N PRO A 353 -1.43 -9.33 -1.03
CA PRO A 353 -1.19 -8.08 -0.34
C PRO A 353 -0.12 -7.22 -1.05
N GLY A 354 -0.40 -5.93 -1.25
CA GLY A 354 0.45 -4.98 -1.94
C GLY A 354 -0.31 -4.08 -2.91
N THR A 355 0.43 -3.34 -3.74
CA THR A 355 -0.12 -2.42 -4.74
C THR A 355 -0.86 -3.17 -5.84
N THR A 356 -1.99 -2.60 -6.30
CA THR A 356 -2.76 -3.14 -7.42
C THR A 356 -2.84 -2.14 -8.58
N TRP A 357 -2.48 -2.59 -9.79
CA TRP A 357 -2.75 -1.86 -11.03
C TRP A 357 -4.02 -2.37 -11.68
N ILE A 358 -4.98 -1.46 -11.89
CA ILE A 358 -6.25 -1.76 -12.56
C ILE A 358 -6.21 -1.17 -13.97
N GLN A 359 -6.27 -2.03 -14.97
CA GLN A 359 -6.22 -1.68 -16.38
C GLN A 359 -7.66 -1.61 -16.92
N LEU A 360 -8.20 -0.42 -17.14
CA LEU A 360 -9.49 -0.28 -17.82
C LEU A 360 -9.30 -0.51 -19.30
N CYS A 361 -9.67 -1.68 -19.75
CA CYS A 361 -9.49 -2.12 -21.12
C CYS A 361 -10.80 -2.07 -21.90
N ASP A 362 -10.93 -1.08 -22.79
CA ASP A 362 -12.06 -0.98 -23.70
C ASP A 362 -11.92 -1.96 -24.90
N GLN A 363 -12.89 -1.91 -25.82
CA GLN A 363 -12.92 -2.76 -27.00
C GLN A 363 -11.71 -2.59 -27.93
N GLY A 364 -10.96 -1.48 -27.84
CA GLY A 364 -9.71 -1.24 -28.57
C GLY A 364 -8.46 -1.76 -27.90
N CYS A 365 -8.57 -2.16 -26.62
CA CYS A 365 -7.46 -2.63 -25.82
C CYS A 365 -7.19 -4.12 -26.07
N LYS A 366 -5.91 -4.47 -26.33
CA LYS A 366 -5.45 -5.86 -26.50
C LYS A 366 -4.60 -6.26 -25.30
N VAL A 367 -4.87 -7.45 -24.75
CA VAL A 367 -4.10 -8.08 -23.68
C VAL A 367 -3.60 -9.42 -24.17
N THR A 368 -2.32 -9.68 -23.97
CA THR A 368 -1.68 -10.98 -24.21
C THR A 368 -0.85 -11.36 -23.01
N ALA A 369 -0.92 -12.61 -22.60
CA ALA A 369 -0.14 -13.17 -21.50
C ALA A 369 0.59 -14.44 -21.95
N GLN A 370 1.78 -14.69 -21.38
CA GLN A 370 2.63 -15.85 -21.67
C GLN A 370 3.22 -16.43 -20.39
#